data_6d5fac0f53f5ee95cc8e7d445049b544
#
_entry.id   6d5fac0f53f5ee95cc8e7d445049b544
#
_cell.length_a   1.000
_cell.length_b   1.000
_cell.length_c   1.000
_cell.angle_alpha   90.00
_cell.angle_beta   90.00
_cell.angle_gamma   90.00
#
_symmetry.space_group_name_H-M   'P 1'
#
loop_
_entity.id
_entity.type
_entity.pdbx_description
1 polymer ?
#
loop_
_entity_poly.entity_id
_entity_poly.type
_entity_poly.pdbx_seq_one_letter_code
_entity_poly.pdbx_strand_id
1 'polypeptide(L)'
;RSRGLGDVYKRQDKKSASKVGGMSINEEPEAPWGYLFIQHFAAGKFDKILEEGNWEGDFIPKCFIHRTIGYKRKANGKGVVKEEKPSVSGLVFLQGETEDLKNFLQKNFPRYHLVNNCMTGEPASIKNSVMKPFMKVMESEPERVTFLRDPFVKFAREHVKLRVLTGIMAGQEGYVVRILRDRQLVMDLGGYAVAISNVHNEDFEIAE
;
A
#
# COMPACT_ATOMS: atom_id res chain seq x y z
N ARG A 1 -32.15 -15.12 73.66
CA ARG A 1 -30.78 -14.65 73.95
C ARG A 1 -29.98 -14.72 72.67
N SER A 2 -29.51 -13.78 72.14
CA SER A 2 -28.98 -12.49 72.41
C SER A 2 -28.00 -12.12 71.29
N ARG A 3 -28.11 -10.89 70.82
CA ARG A 3 -27.04 -9.98 70.38
C ARG A 3 -26.34 -10.37 69.06
N GLY A 4 -26.32 -9.58 68.01
CA GLY A 4 -26.16 -8.12 67.96
C GLY A 4 -24.74 -7.81 67.63
N LEU A 5 -24.59 -6.93 66.72
CA LEU A 5 -23.44 -6.12 66.26
C LEU A 5 -23.33 -6.32 64.77
N GLY A 6 -23.62 -5.43 63.93
CA GLY A 6 -23.49 -3.97 63.99
C GLY A 6 -22.05 -3.56 63.74
N ASP A 7 -21.65 -3.39 62.47
CA ASP A 7 -20.59 -2.47 62.11
C ASP A 7 -20.64 -2.30 60.57
N VAL A 8 -21.18 -1.24 60.16
CA VAL A 8 -20.56 0.04 59.80
C VAL A 8 -19.25 -0.15 59.00
N TYR A 9 -19.38 -0.28 57.71
CA TYR A 9 -18.30 0.10 56.86
C TYR A 9 -18.62 1.39 56.13
N LYS A 10 -17.92 2.41 56.56
CA LYS A 10 -17.86 3.75 56.03
C LYS A 10 -17.43 3.74 54.57
N ARG A 11 -18.19 4.48 53.80
CA ARG A 11 -17.79 5.02 52.49
C ARG A 11 -16.40 5.62 52.57
N GLN A 12 -15.57 5.23 51.62
CA GLN A 12 -14.53 6.11 51.10
C GLN A 12 -14.70 6.24 49.62
N ASP A 13 -15.33 7.33 49.25
CA ASP A 13 -15.26 7.91 47.92
C ASP A 13 -13.82 8.29 47.65
N LYS A 14 -13.16 7.58 46.75
CA LYS A 14 -12.02 8.10 46.07
C LYS A 14 -12.30 8.08 44.56
N LYS A 15 -12.77 9.23 44.10
CA LYS A 15 -12.66 9.64 42.73
C LYS A 15 -11.18 9.50 42.29
N SER A 16 -10.87 8.54 41.47
CA SER A 16 -9.74 8.61 40.57
C SER A 16 -10.31 8.59 39.15
N ALA A 17 -10.59 9.75 38.66
CA ALA A 17 -10.78 9.98 37.26
C ALA A 17 -9.43 9.70 36.59
N SER A 18 -9.23 8.49 36.09
CA SER A 18 -8.22 8.22 35.10
C SER A 18 -8.65 8.97 33.83
N LYS A 19 -8.05 10.14 33.61
CA LYS A 19 -7.98 10.76 32.32
C LYS A 19 -7.33 9.74 31.38
N VAL A 20 -8.15 9.07 30.61
CA VAL A 20 -7.72 8.47 29.36
C VAL A 20 -7.39 9.66 28.47
N GLY A 21 -6.12 10.07 28.53
CA GLY A 21 -5.57 10.98 27.56
C GLY A 21 -5.63 10.30 26.22
N GLY A 22 -6.65 10.62 25.45
CA GLY A 22 -6.63 10.41 24.02
C GLY A 22 -5.45 11.21 23.48
N MET A 23 -4.32 10.59 23.31
CA MET A 23 -3.27 11.10 22.41
C MET A 23 -3.88 11.04 21.01
N SER A 24 -4.52 12.11 20.62
CA SER A 24 -4.66 12.47 19.24
C SER A 24 -3.25 12.68 18.73
N ILE A 25 -2.65 11.62 18.23
CA ILE A 25 -1.47 11.73 17.39
C ILE A 25 -2.03 12.37 16.11
N ASN A 26 -1.89 13.66 15.98
CA ASN A 26 -1.96 14.35 14.70
C ASN A 26 -0.75 13.84 13.90
N GLU A 27 -0.88 12.65 13.33
CA GLU A 27 0.01 12.23 12.26
C GLU A 27 -0.27 13.23 11.12
N GLU A 28 0.70 14.09 10.85
CA GLU A 28 0.66 14.90 9.63
C GLU A 28 0.38 13.95 8.46
N PRO A 29 -0.52 14.32 7.54
CA PRO A 29 -0.85 13.47 6.42
C PRO A 29 0.44 13.17 5.65
N GLU A 30 0.92 11.93 5.74
CA GLU A 30 2.11 11.51 5.01
C GLU A 30 1.88 11.74 3.51
N ALA A 31 2.91 12.26 2.84
CA ALA A 31 2.89 12.57 1.42
C ALA A 31 2.38 11.40 0.56
N PRO A 32 1.66 11.69 -0.53
CA PRO A 32 1.17 10.68 -1.45
C PRO A 32 2.30 9.97 -2.19
N TRP A 33 1.95 8.97 -2.98
CA TRP A 33 2.86 8.24 -3.82
C TRP A 33 2.58 8.47 -5.30
N GLY A 34 3.61 8.78 -6.06
CA GLY A 34 3.61 8.70 -7.51
C GLY A 34 4.30 7.43 -7.99
N TYR A 35 4.23 7.13 -9.29
CA TYR A 35 4.99 6.02 -9.85
C TYR A 35 5.51 6.33 -11.25
N LEU A 36 6.54 5.60 -11.64
CA LEU A 36 7.20 5.72 -12.94
C LEU A 36 7.59 4.34 -13.46
N PHE A 37 7.84 4.28 -14.76
CA PHE A 37 8.39 3.09 -15.41
C PHE A 37 9.84 3.34 -15.82
N ILE A 38 10.74 2.52 -15.32
CA ILE A 38 12.17 2.54 -15.62
C ILE A 38 12.51 1.30 -16.45
N GLN A 39 13.42 1.42 -17.40
CA GLN A 39 13.86 0.25 -18.17
C GLN A 39 14.42 -0.85 -17.26
N HIS A 40 14.11 -2.09 -17.61
CA HIS A 40 14.16 -3.30 -16.80
C HIS A 40 15.38 -3.47 -15.88
N PHE A 41 16.58 -3.15 -16.35
CA PHE A 41 17.79 -3.35 -15.54
C PHE A 41 18.00 -2.28 -14.47
N ALA A 42 17.49 -1.07 -14.68
CA ALA A 42 17.64 0.04 -13.74
C ALA A 42 16.61 0.00 -12.61
N ALA A 43 15.39 -0.49 -12.87
CA ALA A 43 14.32 -0.52 -11.89
C ALA A 43 14.68 -1.31 -10.63
N GLY A 44 15.27 -2.49 -10.78
CA GLY A 44 15.62 -3.35 -9.64
C GLY A 44 16.73 -2.82 -8.74
N LYS A 45 17.39 -1.73 -9.12
CA LYS A 45 18.48 -1.10 -8.36
C LYS A 45 18.16 0.36 -8.02
N PHE A 46 17.02 0.86 -8.41
CA PHE A 46 16.71 2.28 -8.30
C PHE A 46 16.64 2.77 -6.85
N ASP A 47 16.14 1.93 -5.94
CA ASP A 47 16.16 2.17 -4.51
C ASP A 47 17.60 2.37 -3.98
N LYS A 48 18.52 1.48 -4.35
CA LYS A 48 19.93 1.61 -3.97
C LYS A 48 20.59 2.83 -4.58
N ILE A 49 20.26 3.14 -5.83
CA ILE A 49 20.74 4.36 -6.48
C ILE A 49 20.28 5.60 -5.70
N LEU A 50 19.03 5.62 -5.22
CA LEU A 50 18.52 6.72 -4.41
C LEU A 50 19.20 6.83 -3.03
N GLU A 51 19.49 5.70 -2.39
CA GLU A 51 20.13 5.66 -1.08
C GLU A 51 21.62 6.05 -1.12
N GLU A 52 22.34 5.65 -2.17
CA GLU A 52 23.80 5.81 -2.30
C GLU A 52 24.20 7.09 -3.05
N GLY A 53 23.27 7.75 -3.74
CA GLY A 53 23.57 8.89 -4.59
C GLY A 53 23.61 10.23 -3.86
N ASN A 54 24.33 11.19 -4.45
CA ASN A 54 24.26 12.59 -4.07
C ASN A 54 23.33 13.31 -5.06
N TRP A 55 22.22 13.84 -4.55
CA TRP A 55 21.18 14.43 -5.36
C TRP A 55 21.13 15.94 -5.21
N GLU A 56 20.77 16.64 -6.28
CA GLU A 56 20.50 18.07 -6.23
C GLU A 56 19.16 18.36 -5.53
N GLY A 57 19.21 19.15 -4.45
CA GLY A 57 18.05 19.59 -3.66
C GLY A 57 17.96 18.89 -2.31
N ASP A 58 17.09 19.44 -1.46
CA ASP A 58 16.90 18.97 -0.08
C ASP A 58 15.91 17.81 0.04
N PHE A 59 15.15 17.53 -1.05
CA PHE A 59 14.13 16.49 -1.08
C PHE A 59 14.65 15.23 -1.76
N ILE A 60 14.59 14.12 -1.03
CA ILE A 60 14.87 12.77 -1.56
C ILE A 60 13.62 11.90 -1.33
N PRO A 61 12.96 11.41 -2.39
CA PRO A 61 11.76 10.60 -2.23
C PRO A 61 12.08 9.23 -1.63
N LYS A 62 11.18 8.69 -0.80
CA LYS A 62 11.23 7.27 -0.45
C LYS A 62 10.84 6.45 -1.67
N CYS A 63 11.51 5.31 -1.85
CA CYS A 63 11.29 4.42 -2.99
C CYS A 63 10.70 3.09 -2.53
N PHE A 64 9.74 2.58 -3.28
CA PHE A 64 9.22 1.24 -3.10
C PHE A 64 9.18 0.50 -4.44
N ILE A 65 9.74 -0.71 -4.46
CA ILE A 65 9.73 -1.60 -5.62
C ILE A 65 9.25 -2.97 -5.15
N HIS A 66 8.11 -3.39 -5.67
CA HIS A 66 7.62 -4.74 -5.38
C HIS A 66 8.52 -5.79 -6.03
N ARG A 67 9.05 -6.69 -5.21
CA ARG A 67 9.90 -7.80 -5.65
C ARG A 67 9.23 -9.12 -5.39
N THR A 68 9.42 -10.05 -6.29
CA THR A 68 8.99 -11.45 -6.16
C THR A 68 10.20 -12.37 -6.28
N ILE A 69 10.08 -13.54 -5.69
CA ILE A 69 11.11 -14.57 -5.78
C ILE A 69 10.91 -15.35 -7.06
N GLY A 70 11.87 -15.25 -7.98
CA GLY A 70 11.99 -16.09 -9.15
C GLY A 70 12.97 -17.24 -8.95
N TYR A 71 12.85 -18.27 -9.76
CA TYR A 71 13.79 -19.39 -9.78
C TYR A 71 14.49 -19.45 -11.13
N LYS A 72 15.83 -19.43 -11.13
CA LYS A 72 16.65 -19.51 -12.33
C LYS A 72 17.55 -20.72 -12.27
N ARG A 73 17.70 -21.41 -13.39
CA ARG A 73 18.67 -22.51 -13.46
C ARG A 73 20.09 -21.96 -13.33
N LYS A 74 20.95 -22.65 -12.58
CA LYS A 74 22.37 -22.32 -12.50
C LYS A 74 23.02 -22.45 -13.88
N ALA A 75 24.03 -21.61 -14.17
CA ALA A 75 24.75 -21.62 -15.43
C ALA A 75 25.41 -22.99 -15.75
N ASN A 76 25.73 -23.77 -14.72
CA ASN A 76 26.27 -25.13 -14.85
C ASN A 76 25.20 -26.21 -15.14
N GLY A 77 23.94 -25.81 -15.36
CA GLY A 77 22.81 -26.71 -15.65
C GLY A 77 22.33 -27.55 -14.49
N LYS A 78 23.02 -27.56 -13.36
CA LYS A 78 22.68 -28.36 -12.16
C LYS A 78 22.15 -27.47 -11.03
N GLY A 79 20.84 -27.60 -10.76
CA GLY A 79 20.18 -26.92 -9.64
C GLY A 79 19.55 -25.54 -10.04
N VAL A 80 18.90 -24.95 -9.04
CA VAL A 80 18.13 -23.72 -9.17
C VAL A 80 18.64 -22.70 -8.16
N VAL A 81 18.67 -21.42 -8.53
CA VAL A 81 18.97 -20.29 -7.65
C VAL A 81 17.71 -19.49 -7.46
N LYS A 82 17.44 -19.06 -6.25
CA LYS A 82 16.45 -18.03 -5.96
C LYS A 82 17.00 -16.67 -6.39
N GLU A 83 16.23 -15.92 -7.14
CA GLU A 83 16.57 -14.57 -7.59
C GLU A 83 15.40 -13.65 -7.25
N GLU A 84 15.68 -12.58 -6.51
CA GLU A 84 14.70 -11.51 -6.34
C GLU A 84 14.64 -10.65 -7.60
N LYS A 85 13.46 -10.45 -8.13
CA LYS A 85 13.22 -9.60 -9.29
C LYS A 85 11.98 -8.74 -9.08
N PRO A 86 11.92 -7.53 -9.67
CA PRO A 86 10.70 -6.76 -9.68
C PRO A 86 9.56 -7.58 -10.27
N SER A 87 8.41 -7.63 -9.60
CA SER A 87 7.24 -8.40 -10.07
C SER A 87 6.62 -7.79 -11.31
N VAL A 88 6.59 -6.45 -11.38
CA VAL A 88 6.23 -5.69 -12.58
C VAL A 88 7.49 -5.04 -13.12
N SER A 89 7.83 -5.42 -14.34
CA SER A 89 9.03 -4.89 -14.99
C SER A 89 8.96 -3.38 -15.11
N GLY A 90 9.90 -2.72 -14.47
CA GLY A 90 10.08 -1.28 -14.57
C GLY A 90 9.23 -0.42 -13.64
N LEU A 91 8.28 -0.97 -12.89
CA LEU A 91 7.41 -0.20 -12.00
C LEU A 91 8.13 0.17 -10.70
N VAL A 92 8.17 1.47 -10.41
CA VAL A 92 8.81 2.06 -9.22
C VAL A 92 7.86 3.08 -8.61
N PHE A 93 7.61 3.00 -7.32
CA PHE A 93 6.82 3.96 -6.56
C PHE A 93 7.73 4.92 -5.79
N LEU A 94 7.39 6.21 -5.80
CA LEU A 94 8.09 7.26 -5.09
C LEU A 94 7.13 8.03 -4.20
N GLN A 95 7.49 8.24 -2.93
CA GLN A 95 6.70 9.00 -1.97
C GLN A 95 7.14 10.47 -1.96
N GLY A 96 6.19 11.36 -2.15
CA GLY A 96 6.37 12.81 -2.14
C GLY A 96 5.19 13.51 -2.81
N GLU A 97 5.10 14.80 -2.60
CA GLU A 97 4.16 15.64 -3.33
C GLU A 97 4.50 15.63 -4.84
N THR A 98 3.48 15.70 -5.68
CA THR A 98 3.64 15.57 -7.13
C THR A 98 4.66 16.56 -7.70
N GLU A 99 4.64 17.80 -7.22
CA GLU A 99 5.57 18.85 -7.69
C GLU A 99 7.01 18.60 -7.21
N ASP A 100 7.19 18.13 -5.98
CA ASP A 100 8.51 17.78 -5.45
C ASP A 100 9.12 16.60 -6.21
N LEU A 101 8.28 15.59 -6.51
CA LEU A 101 8.70 14.44 -7.32
C LEU A 101 9.07 14.85 -8.75
N LYS A 102 8.30 15.72 -9.39
CA LYS A 102 8.63 16.26 -10.72
C LYS A 102 9.97 17.01 -10.70
N ASN A 103 10.13 17.93 -9.75
CA ASN A 103 11.33 18.73 -9.61
C ASN A 103 12.57 17.85 -9.35
N PHE A 104 12.43 16.87 -8.47
CA PHE A 104 13.50 15.90 -8.19
C PHE A 104 13.90 15.10 -9.44
N LEU A 105 12.90 14.54 -10.15
CA LEU A 105 13.17 13.78 -11.37
C LEU A 105 13.78 14.66 -12.48
N GLN A 106 13.27 15.87 -12.66
CA GLN A 106 13.78 16.77 -13.67
C GLN A 106 15.25 17.13 -13.45
N LYS A 107 15.66 17.35 -12.18
CA LYS A 107 17.05 17.67 -11.84
C LYS A 107 17.98 16.47 -11.92
N ASN A 108 17.56 15.34 -11.36
CA ASN A 108 18.44 14.20 -11.14
C ASN A 108 18.26 13.07 -12.16
N PHE A 109 17.07 12.93 -12.74
CA PHE A 109 16.71 11.85 -13.66
C PHE A 109 15.85 12.37 -14.83
N PRO A 110 16.34 13.26 -15.69
CA PRO A 110 15.55 13.96 -16.70
C PRO A 110 14.90 13.05 -17.76
N ARG A 111 15.32 11.77 -17.81
CA ARG A 111 14.72 10.76 -18.71
C ARG A 111 13.52 10.05 -18.11
N TYR A 112 13.26 10.24 -16.83
CA TYR A 112 12.16 9.57 -16.13
C TYR A 112 11.07 10.57 -15.77
N HIS A 113 9.82 10.15 -15.97
CA HIS A 113 8.66 10.98 -15.72
C HIS A 113 7.63 10.19 -14.91
N LEU A 114 6.89 10.89 -14.07
CA LEU A 114 5.73 10.30 -13.40
C LEU A 114 4.72 9.84 -14.46
N VAL A 115 4.11 8.69 -14.22
CA VAL A 115 3.04 8.17 -15.07
C VAL A 115 1.78 8.98 -14.82
N ASN A 116 1.11 9.39 -15.88
CA ASN A 116 -0.17 10.07 -15.77
C ASN A 116 -1.31 9.06 -15.60
N ASN A 117 -2.26 9.41 -14.75
CA ASN A 117 -3.52 8.70 -14.66
C ASN A 117 -4.29 8.90 -15.97
N CYS A 118 -4.61 7.80 -16.65
CA CYS A 118 -5.28 7.83 -17.96
C CYS A 118 -6.68 8.46 -17.92
N MET A 119 -7.31 8.55 -16.75
CA MET A 119 -8.63 9.15 -16.58
C MET A 119 -8.59 10.67 -16.44
N THR A 120 -7.58 11.18 -15.76
CA THR A 120 -7.46 12.61 -15.45
C THR A 120 -6.45 13.33 -16.35
N GLY A 121 -5.50 12.60 -16.94
CA GLY A 121 -4.38 13.18 -17.70
C GLY A 121 -3.28 13.76 -16.81
N GLU A 122 -3.50 13.85 -15.50
CA GLU A 122 -2.57 14.36 -14.51
C GLU A 122 -1.67 13.23 -13.95
N PRO A 123 -0.51 13.55 -13.37
CA PRO A 123 0.33 12.56 -12.72
C PRO A 123 -0.45 11.75 -11.70
N ALA A 124 -0.27 10.45 -11.73
CA ALA A 124 -0.92 9.54 -10.80
C ALA A 124 -0.48 9.83 -9.37
N SER A 125 -1.46 10.00 -8.49
CA SER A 125 -1.24 10.23 -7.07
C SER A 125 -2.02 9.18 -6.27
N ILE A 126 -1.31 8.42 -5.43
CA ILE A 126 -1.86 7.36 -4.60
C ILE A 126 -1.77 7.81 -3.15
N LYS A 127 -2.91 7.89 -2.48
CA LYS A 127 -2.93 8.24 -1.05
C LYS A 127 -2.12 7.24 -0.24
N ASN A 128 -1.39 7.72 0.76
CA ASN A 128 -0.62 6.83 1.63
C ASN A 128 -1.49 5.83 2.40
N SER A 129 -2.75 6.18 2.71
CA SER A 129 -3.74 5.27 3.29
C SER A 129 -4.10 4.08 2.39
N VAL A 130 -3.93 4.21 1.07
CA VAL A 130 -4.08 3.13 0.11
C VAL A 130 -2.77 2.36 -0.05
N MET A 131 -1.66 3.10 -0.16
CA MET A 131 -0.35 2.49 -0.43
C MET A 131 0.19 1.66 0.74
N LYS A 132 0.03 2.09 1.99
CA LYS A 132 0.50 1.34 3.18
C LYS A 132 -0.04 -0.08 3.28
N PRO A 133 -1.37 -0.34 3.26
CA PRO A 133 -1.90 -1.70 3.28
C PRO A 133 -1.48 -2.52 2.07
N PHE A 134 -1.43 -1.87 0.90
CA PHE A 134 -0.97 -2.50 -0.33
C PHE A 134 0.49 -2.99 -0.21
N MET A 135 1.41 -2.16 0.29
CA MET A 135 2.80 -2.57 0.54
C MET A 135 2.89 -3.74 1.51
N LYS A 136 2.07 -3.74 2.59
CA LYS A 136 2.03 -4.86 3.54
C LYS A 136 1.63 -6.17 2.89
N VAL A 137 0.62 -6.17 2.03
CA VAL A 137 0.24 -7.38 1.27
C VAL A 137 1.37 -7.80 0.34
N MET A 138 2.00 -6.86 -0.34
CA MET A 138 3.11 -7.15 -1.24
C MET A 138 4.34 -7.73 -0.52
N GLU A 139 4.58 -7.37 0.72
CA GLU A 139 5.68 -7.88 1.55
C GLU A 139 5.37 -9.24 2.17
N SER A 140 4.14 -9.43 2.67
CA SER A 140 3.75 -10.65 3.38
C SER A 140 3.24 -11.76 2.46
N GLU A 141 2.44 -11.41 1.47
CA GLU A 141 1.72 -12.33 0.59
C GLU A 141 1.77 -11.85 -0.87
N PRO A 142 2.95 -11.72 -1.48
CA PRO A 142 3.13 -11.11 -2.81
C PRO A 142 2.37 -11.85 -3.91
N GLU A 143 2.10 -13.14 -3.74
CA GLU A 143 1.34 -13.96 -4.68
C GLU A 143 -0.14 -13.58 -4.76
N ARG A 144 -0.68 -12.89 -3.75
CA ARG A 144 -2.06 -12.39 -3.78
C ARG A 144 -2.24 -11.21 -4.73
N VAL A 145 -1.16 -10.53 -5.10
CA VAL A 145 -1.21 -9.28 -5.85
C VAL A 145 -1.00 -9.54 -7.34
N THR A 146 -1.94 -9.09 -8.16
CA THR A 146 -1.87 -9.17 -9.61
C THR A 146 -2.18 -7.81 -10.23
N PHE A 147 -1.23 -7.27 -10.99
CA PHE A 147 -1.47 -6.06 -11.78
C PHE A 147 -2.24 -6.41 -13.04
N LEU A 148 -3.39 -5.76 -13.23
CA LEU A 148 -4.28 -6.03 -14.33
C LEU A 148 -3.92 -5.14 -15.54
N ARG A 149 -4.15 -5.67 -16.74
CA ARG A 149 -3.96 -4.89 -17.99
C ARG A 149 -5.18 -4.01 -18.28
N ASP A 150 -6.35 -4.44 -17.82
CA ASP A 150 -7.59 -3.68 -17.99
C ASP A 150 -7.60 -2.47 -17.07
N PRO A 151 -8.10 -1.32 -17.52
CA PRO A 151 -8.22 -0.13 -16.70
C PRO A 151 -9.28 -0.33 -15.60
N PHE A 152 -9.04 0.29 -14.43
CA PHE A 152 -9.93 0.17 -13.27
C PHE A 152 -11.40 0.50 -13.57
N VAL A 153 -11.64 1.50 -14.41
CA VAL A 153 -13.00 1.92 -14.87
C VAL A 153 -13.84 0.79 -15.46
N LYS A 154 -13.20 -0.21 -16.07
CA LYS A 154 -13.92 -1.36 -16.62
C LYS A 154 -14.69 -2.13 -15.54
N PHE A 155 -14.11 -2.25 -14.36
CA PHE A 155 -14.69 -2.97 -13.23
C PHE A 155 -15.79 -2.17 -12.53
N ALA A 156 -15.75 -0.84 -12.60
CA ALA A 156 -16.74 0.05 -12.01
C ALA A 156 -18.15 -0.06 -12.65
N ARG A 157 -18.20 -0.47 -13.92
CA ARG A 157 -19.47 -0.48 -14.67
C ARG A 157 -20.44 -1.59 -14.25
N GLU A 158 -19.92 -2.69 -13.75
CA GLU A 158 -20.69 -3.93 -13.54
C GLU A 158 -20.78 -4.34 -12.07
N HIS A 159 -20.08 -3.64 -11.17
CA HIS A 159 -19.94 -4.06 -9.78
C HIS A 159 -20.22 -2.91 -8.80
N VAL A 160 -20.75 -3.26 -7.65
CA VAL A 160 -20.91 -2.33 -6.53
C VAL A 160 -19.57 -2.14 -5.85
N LYS A 161 -19.23 -0.89 -5.56
CA LYS A 161 -18.00 -0.56 -4.81
C LYS A 161 -18.16 -0.99 -3.36
N LEU A 162 -17.19 -1.74 -2.86
CA LEU A 162 -17.18 -2.29 -1.51
C LEU A 162 -15.99 -1.75 -0.73
N ARG A 163 -16.15 -1.66 0.59
CA ARG A 163 -15.08 -1.38 1.55
C ARG A 163 -14.80 -2.63 2.35
N VAL A 164 -13.52 -2.95 2.49
CA VAL A 164 -13.05 -4.08 3.30
C VAL A 164 -13.10 -3.69 4.78
N LEU A 165 -13.70 -4.54 5.61
CA LEU A 165 -13.83 -4.31 7.06
C LEU A 165 -12.76 -5.01 7.88
N THR A 166 -12.24 -6.14 7.41
CA THR A 166 -11.32 -6.99 8.16
C THR A 166 -10.05 -7.31 7.38
N GLY A 167 -9.02 -7.82 8.07
CA GLY A 167 -7.76 -8.22 7.46
C GLY A 167 -6.78 -7.08 7.17
N ILE A 168 -5.72 -7.40 6.42
CA ILE A 168 -4.64 -6.45 6.10
C ILE A 168 -5.15 -5.27 5.27
N MET A 169 -6.18 -5.53 4.45
CA MET A 169 -6.75 -4.54 3.53
C MET A 169 -7.93 -3.76 4.15
N ALA A 170 -8.16 -3.86 5.46
CA ALA A 170 -9.25 -3.15 6.12
C ALA A 170 -9.22 -1.64 5.82
N GLY A 171 -10.40 -1.08 5.50
CA GLY A 171 -10.57 0.32 5.09
C GLY A 171 -10.31 0.60 3.60
N GLN A 172 -9.82 -0.39 2.84
CA GLN A 172 -9.63 -0.23 1.40
C GLN A 172 -10.93 -0.41 0.64
N GLU A 173 -11.06 0.29 -0.49
CA GLU A 173 -12.24 0.27 -1.33
C GLU A 173 -11.91 -0.28 -2.72
N GLY A 174 -12.84 -1.03 -3.28
CA GLY A 174 -12.67 -1.61 -4.60
C GLY A 174 -13.89 -2.40 -5.05
N TYR A 175 -13.73 -3.15 -6.12
CA TYR A 175 -14.76 -4.02 -6.69
C TYR A 175 -14.39 -5.48 -6.48
N VAL A 176 -15.30 -6.27 -5.90
CA VAL A 176 -15.08 -7.72 -5.79
C VAL A 176 -15.51 -8.38 -7.09
N VAL A 177 -14.55 -8.91 -7.80
CA VAL A 177 -14.71 -9.49 -9.15
C VAL A 177 -14.28 -10.95 -9.14
N ARG A 178 -14.88 -11.76 -10.00
CA ARG A 178 -14.48 -13.16 -10.16
C ARG A 178 -13.46 -13.28 -11.28
N ILE A 179 -12.19 -13.54 -10.92
CA ILE A 179 -11.09 -13.75 -11.86
C ILE A 179 -10.58 -15.18 -11.69
N LEU A 180 -10.50 -15.97 -12.77
CA LEU A 180 -10.03 -17.35 -12.76
C LEU A 180 -10.69 -18.23 -11.67
N ARG A 181 -12.01 -18.08 -11.48
CA ARG A 181 -12.82 -18.78 -10.46
C ARG A 181 -12.61 -18.34 -9.01
N ASP A 182 -11.72 -17.39 -8.75
CA ASP A 182 -11.48 -16.81 -7.43
C ASP A 182 -12.13 -15.42 -7.30
N ARG A 183 -12.57 -15.07 -6.08
CA ARG A 183 -13.03 -13.72 -5.75
C ARG A 183 -11.83 -12.86 -5.42
N GLN A 184 -11.68 -11.78 -6.16
CA GLN A 184 -10.57 -10.85 -6.01
C GLN A 184 -11.08 -9.44 -5.79
N LEU A 185 -10.45 -8.69 -4.90
CA LEU A 185 -10.69 -7.27 -4.73
C LEU A 185 -9.87 -6.50 -5.76
N VAL A 186 -10.54 -5.81 -6.67
CA VAL A 186 -9.88 -4.93 -7.65
C VAL A 186 -9.88 -3.51 -7.10
N MET A 187 -8.70 -2.95 -6.93
CA MET A 187 -8.46 -1.61 -6.39
C MET A 187 -7.86 -0.70 -7.44
N ASP A 188 -8.08 0.61 -7.26
CA ASP A 188 -7.40 1.65 -8.03
C ASP A 188 -6.08 2.05 -7.34
N LEU A 189 -4.99 1.89 -8.04
CA LEU A 189 -3.67 2.33 -7.61
C LEU A 189 -3.17 3.45 -8.52
N GLY A 190 -3.80 4.62 -8.41
CA GLY A 190 -3.46 5.80 -9.22
C GLY A 190 -3.80 5.62 -10.71
N GLY A 191 -4.92 4.97 -11.03
CA GLY A 191 -5.35 4.63 -12.38
C GLY A 191 -4.89 3.25 -12.85
N TYR A 192 -4.05 2.57 -12.07
CA TYR A 192 -3.64 1.18 -12.31
C TYR A 192 -4.57 0.22 -11.56
N ALA A 193 -5.18 -0.73 -12.26
CA ALA A 193 -6.02 -1.72 -11.61
C ALA A 193 -5.15 -2.84 -11.01
N VAL A 194 -5.33 -3.10 -9.71
CA VAL A 194 -4.65 -4.17 -9.00
C VAL A 194 -5.69 -5.10 -8.39
N ALA A 195 -5.55 -6.38 -8.62
CA ALA A 195 -6.38 -7.42 -8.05
C ALA A 195 -5.67 -8.09 -6.87
N ILE A 196 -6.37 -8.17 -5.75
CA ILE A 196 -5.94 -8.88 -4.54
C ILE A 196 -6.78 -10.14 -4.43
N SER A 197 -6.14 -11.30 -4.54
CA SER A 197 -6.80 -12.62 -4.43
C SER A 197 -7.03 -13.02 -2.96
N ASN A 198 -7.73 -14.13 -2.77
CA ASN A 198 -7.95 -14.74 -1.45
C ASN A 198 -8.67 -13.83 -0.45
N VAL A 199 -9.68 -13.09 -0.93
CA VAL A 199 -10.48 -12.15 -0.11
C VAL A 199 -11.76 -12.77 0.44
N HIS A 200 -11.91 -14.08 0.38
CA HIS A 200 -13.14 -14.78 0.78
C HIS A 200 -13.34 -14.86 2.31
N ASN A 201 -12.30 -14.59 3.09
CA ASN A 201 -12.36 -14.56 4.55
C ASN A 201 -12.51 -13.13 5.11
N GLU A 202 -12.59 -12.13 4.26
CA GLU A 202 -12.72 -10.73 4.65
C GLU A 202 -14.19 -10.31 4.58
N ASP A 203 -14.59 -9.46 5.52
CA ASP A 203 -15.92 -8.87 5.54
C ASP A 203 -15.95 -7.58 4.73
N PHE A 204 -17.10 -7.30 4.13
CA PHE A 204 -17.27 -6.14 3.26
C PHE A 204 -18.55 -5.40 3.61
N GLU A 205 -18.54 -4.08 3.39
CA GLU A 205 -19.72 -3.23 3.36
C GLU A 205 -19.79 -2.48 2.04
N ILE A 206 -20.96 -1.92 1.71
CA ILE A 206 -21.10 -1.05 0.54
C ILE A 206 -20.37 0.25 0.83
N ALA A 207 -19.46 0.64 -0.06
CA ALA A 207 -18.82 1.95 0.00
C ALA A 207 -19.76 2.99 -0.60
N GLU A 208 -20.09 4.03 0.18
CA GLU A 208 -20.90 5.18 -0.27
C GLU A 208 -20.12 6.10 -1.22
#